data_77436e40a913e39a7994c3e160dea531
#
_entry.id   77436e40a913e39a7994c3e160dea531
#
_cell.length_a   1.000
_cell.length_b   1.000
_cell.length_c   1.000
_cell.angle_alpha   90.00
_cell.angle_beta   90.00
_cell.angle_gamma   90.00
#
_symmetry.space_group_name_H-M   'P 1'
#
loop_
_entity.id
_entity.type
_entity.pdbx_description
1 polymer ?
#
loop_
_entity_poly.entity_id
_entity_poly.type
_entity_poly.pdbx_seq_one_letter_code
_entity_poly.pdbx_strand_id
1 'polypeptide(L)'
;MLQGAGLGYRRDLADDFLNLSSNNAIQFMEVAPENWVKMGGAARYKFDQAAERYPLAVHGLSLSLGGQAPLDRELLKNTKALMTQYNSTFFSEHLSYCECEGHLYDLLPMPFTEEAVKHVAQRIRYVQDFLGLQISLENTSYYLHSPTSTMNEVEFLNAIAQEADCGIHLDVNNIYVNGVNHGLLDPYVFLDQVDVKRVNYIHIAGHDEEHSAAQVVEDLEGESFNKIKGAYRYLPELLIDTHGEAVKGTVWDLLEYAYQRLPAIPPTLLERDFNFPPFAELYAEVEHIAKLQQKYAQKKVISYAA
;
A
#
# COMPACT_ATOMS: atom_id res chain seq x y z
N MET A 1 4.47 -8.47 17.47
CA MET A 1 4.65 -8.53 15.99
C MET A 1 3.29 -8.74 15.35
N LEU A 2 3.00 -8.03 14.26
CA LEU A 2 1.78 -8.23 13.46
C LEU A 2 1.77 -9.64 12.86
N GLN A 3 0.60 -10.24 12.74
CA GLN A 3 0.42 -11.57 12.16
C GLN A 3 -0.98 -11.67 11.53
N GLY A 4 -1.15 -12.60 10.60
CA GLY A 4 -2.45 -12.93 10.04
C GLY A 4 -3.00 -11.86 9.08
N ALA A 5 -4.32 -11.84 8.89
CA ALA A 5 -5.03 -10.92 8.05
C ALA A 5 -5.44 -9.66 8.82
N GLY A 6 -5.31 -8.49 8.21
CA GLY A 6 -5.69 -7.20 8.77
C GLY A 6 -6.71 -6.47 7.90
N LEU A 7 -7.27 -5.41 8.46
CA LEU A 7 -8.15 -4.49 7.75
C LEU A 7 -7.78 -3.04 8.09
N GLY A 8 -7.76 -2.18 7.08
CA GLY A 8 -7.58 -0.74 7.28
C GLY A 8 -8.69 -0.17 8.17
N TYR A 9 -8.30 0.45 9.30
CA TYR A 9 -9.27 1.08 10.19
C TYR A 9 -9.69 2.44 9.64
N ARG A 10 -10.96 2.56 9.29
CA ARG A 10 -11.59 3.80 8.84
C ARG A 10 -12.72 4.17 9.80
N ARG A 11 -13.05 5.47 9.90
CA ARG A 11 -14.09 5.95 10.86
C ARG A 11 -15.44 5.30 10.62
N ASP A 12 -15.76 5.08 9.35
CA ASP A 12 -17.04 4.50 8.95
C ASP A 12 -17.17 3.02 9.37
N LEU A 13 -16.05 2.32 9.56
CA LEU A 13 -15.98 0.93 9.99
C LEU A 13 -15.84 0.78 11.53
N ALA A 14 -15.77 1.89 12.27
CA ALA A 14 -15.42 1.86 13.69
C ALA A 14 -16.41 0.99 14.53
N ASP A 15 -17.71 1.07 14.27
CA ASP A 15 -18.71 0.28 14.98
C ASP A 15 -18.63 -1.20 14.61
N ASP A 16 -18.30 -1.51 13.36
CA ASP A 16 -18.10 -2.89 12.90
C ASP A 16 -16.92 -3.55 13.63
N PHE A 17 -15.78 -2.87 13.72
CA PHE A 17 -14.63 -3.35 14.50
C PHE A 17 -14.98 -3.64 15.96
N LEU A 18 -15.77 -2.77 16.59
CA LEU A 18 -16.15 -2.90 17.99
C LEU A 18 -17.19 -4.00 18.23
N ASN A 19 -18.04 -4.29 17.24
CA ASN A 19 -19.09 -5.30 17.34
C ASN A 19 -18.62 -6.72 17.00
N LEU A 20 -17.43 -6.89 16.39
CA LEU A 20 -16.89 -8.22 16.12
C LEU A 20 -16.62 -9.00 17.41
N SER A 21 -16.79 -10.32 17.34
CA SER A 21 -16.39 -11.23 18.41
C SER A 21 -14.87 -11.21 18.58
N SER A 22 -14.38 -11.64 19.74
CA SER A 22 -12.93 -11.71 20.02
C SER A 22 -12.17 -12.73 19.15
N ASN A 23 -12.90 -13.72 18.63
CA ASN A 23 -12.34 -14.74 17.73
C ASN A 23 -12.86 -14.48 16.30
N ASN A 24 -12.20 -13.62 15.56
CA ASN A 24 -12.56 -13.23 14.20
C ASN A 24 -11.33 -13.25 13.28
N ALA A 25 -11.56 -13.05 11.98
CA ALA A 25 -10.49 -13.13 10.98
C ALA A 25 -9.53 -11.92 11.01
N ILE A 26 -9.98 -10.76 11.51
CA ILE A 26 -9.14 -9.56 11.62
C ILE A 26 -8.19 -9.73 12.82
N GLN A 27 -6.90 -9.84 12.54
CA GLN A 27 -5.88 -10.05 13.57
C GLN A 27 -5.12 -8.77 13.93
N PHE A 28 -5.18 -7.74 13.11
CA PHE A 28 -4.63 -6.41 13.36
C PHE A 28 -5.37 -5.36 12.54
N MET A 29 -5.19 -4.12 12.89
CA MET A 29 -5.71 -2.98 12.12
C MET A 29 -4.59 -2.04 11.70
N GLU A 30 -4.84 -1.22 10.66
CA GLU A 30 -3.90 -0.22 10.19
C GLU A 30 -4.52 1.16 10.14
N VAL A 31 -3.68 2.18 10.38
CA VAL A 31 -4.06 3.59 10.25
C VAL A 31 -2.94 4.43 9.65
N ALA A 32 -3.32 5.46 8.91
CA ALA A 32 -2.42 6.54 8.56
C ALA A 32 -2.29 7.52 9.76
N PRO A 33 -1.08 7.77 10.25
CA PRO A 33 -0.87 8.61 11.43
C PRO A 33 -1.40 10.02 11.22
N GLU A 34 -1.33 10.56 10.01
CA GLU A 34 -1.83 11.88 9.63
C GLU A 34 -3.29 12.10 10.01
N ASN A 35 -4.09 11.04 9.90
CA ASN A 35 -5.52 11.08 10.20
C ASN A 35 -5.84 11.00 11.70
N TRP A 36 -4.89 10.58 12.54
CA TRP A 36 -5.16 10.24 13.95
C TRP A 36 -4.36 11.05 14.98
N VAL A 37 -3.19 11.59 14.62
CA VAL A 37 -2.31 12.29 15.58
C VAL A 37 -2.95 13.53 16.24
N LYS A 38 -3.85 14.22 15.53
CA LYS A 38 -4.57 15.40 16.05
C LYS A 38 -6.06 15.12 16.29
N MET A 39 -6.49 13.86 16.18
CA MET A 39 -7.89 13.46 16.32
C MET A 39 -8.30 13.40 17.80
N GLY A 40 -9.49 13.90 18.09
CA GLY A 40 -10.14 13.84 19.40
C GLY A 40 -11.61 13.46 19.33
N GLY A 41 -12.31 13.57 20.46
CA GLY A 41 -13.75 13.35 20.55
C GLY A 41 -14.19 11.90 20.33
N ALA A 42 -15.40 11.68 19.82
CA ALA A 42 -16.01 10.36 19.69
C ALA A 42 -15.24 9.44 18.75
N ALA A 43 -14.66 9.97 17.66
CA ALA A 43 -13.86 9.16 16.74
C ALA A 43 -12.61 8.61 17.43
N ARG A 44 -11.90 9.44 18.20
CA ARG A 44 -10.75 9.00 18.98
C ARG A 44 -11.14 7.98 20.04
N TYR A 45 -12.24 8.17 20.74
CA TYR A 45 -12.71 7.22 21.74
C TYR A 45 -12.99 5.83 21.14
N LYS A 46 -13.64 5.75 19.97
CA LYS A 46 -13.85 4.47 19.28
C LYS A 46 -12.54 3.84 18.80
N PHE A 47 -11.61 4.66 18.31
CA PHE A 47 -10.28 4.19 17.92
C PHE A 47 -9.51 3.61 19.11
N ASP A 48 -9.51 4.29 20.26
CA ASP A 48 -8.88 3.81 21.49
C ASP A 48 -9.42 2.42 21.89
N GLN A 49 -10.74 2.23 21.83
CA GLN A 49 -11.36 0.93 22.11
C GLN A 49 -10.98 -0.16 21.10
N ALA A 50 -10.87 0.19 19.81
CA ALA A 50 -10.42 -0.76 18.80
C ALA A 50 -8.93 -1.14 19.01
N ALA A 51 -8.07 -0.16 19.34
CA ALA A 51 -6.65 -0.36 19.60
C ALA A 51 -6.35 -1.18 20.86
N GLU A 52 -7.30 -1.26 21.81
CA GLU A 52 -7.20 -2.19 22.94
C GLU A 52 -7.40 -3.66 22.51
N ARG A 53 -8.05 -3.89 21.37
CA ARG A 53 -8.41 -5.23 20.88
C ARG A 53 -7.53 -5.72 19.76
N TYR A 54 -7.05 -4.82 18.91
CA TYR A 54 -6.30 -5.14 17.71
C TYR A 54 -4.92 -4.51 17.76
N PRO A 55 -3.84 -5.28 17.53
CA PRO A 55 -2.52 -4.71 17.27
C PRO A 55 -2.58 -3.68 16.14
N LEU A 56 -1.80 -2.61 16.27
CA LEU A 56 -1.82 -1.50 15.34
C LEU A 56 -0.61 -1.53 14.40
N ALA A 57 -0.85 -1.54 13.08
CA ALA A 57 0.08 -1.13 12.06
C ALA A 57 -0.06 0.39 11.81
N VAL A 58 1.05 1.07 11.60
CA VAL A 58 1.07 2.48 11.23
C VAL A 58 1.66 2.61 9.84
N HIS A 59 0.91 3.18 8.91
CA HIS A 59 1.29 3.36 7.52
C HIS A 59 1.19 4.83 7.15
N GLY A 60 2.33 5.46 6.83
CA GLY A 60 2.44 6.89 6.57
C GLY A 60 2.13 7.24 5.13
N LEU A 61 1.57 8.43 4.94
CA LEU A 61 1.19 8.96 3.63
C LEU A 61 2.02 10.16 3.20
N SER A 62 2.64 10.88 4.15
CA SER A 62 3.05 12.27 3.91
C SER A 62 4.51 12.59 4.25
N LEU A 63 5.36 11.60 4.58
CA LEU A 63 6.78 11.86 4.80
C LEU A 63 7.53 12.23 3.52
N SER A 64 6.94 11.91 2.35
CA SER A 64 7.50 12.28 1.06
C SER A 64 8.96 11.85 0.92
N LEU A 65 9.23 10.54 1.10
CA LEU A 65 10.60 10.00 1.14
C LEU A 65 11.42 10.33 -0.11
N GLY A 66 10.76 10.47 -1.27
CA GLY A 66 11.39 10.92 -2.52
C GLY A 66 11.52 12.43 -2.66
N GLY A 67 10.93 13.21 -1.76
CA GLY A 67 10.89 14.67 -1.84
C GLY A 67 12.24 15.35 -1.60
N GLN A 68 12.37 16.59 -2.09
CA GLN A 68 13.57 17.41 -1.89
C GLN A 68 13.49 18.25 -0.60
N ALA A 69 12.29 18.54 -0.11
CA ALA A 69 12.09 19.30 1.12
C ALA A 69 12.60 18.51 2.35
N PRO A 70 12.99 19.18 3.43
CA PRO A 70 13.31 18.52 4.69
C PRO A 70 12.13 17.67 5.18
N LEU A 71 12.41 16.50 5.78
CA LEU A 71 11.38 15.65 6.39
C LEU A 71 10.62 16.43 7.48
N ASP A 72 9.29 16.29 7.52
CA ASP A 72 8.44 16.89 8.55
C ASP A 72 8.73 16.24 9.92
N ARG A 73 9.49 16.99 10.73
CA ARG A 73 9.87 16.55 12.08
C ARG A 73 8.69 16.52 13.05
N GLU A 74 7.68 17.37 12.82
CA GLU A 74 6.49 17.38 13.68
C GLU A 74 5.65 16.13 13.40
N LEU A 75 5.45 15.78 12.14
CA LEU A 75 4.80 14.55 11.75
C LEU A 75 5.53 13.33 12.33
N LEU A 76 6.85 13.22 12.16
CA LEU A 76 7.65 12.13 12.74
C LEU A 76 7.51 12.03 14.25
N LYS A 77 7.54 13.16 14.97
CA LYS A 77 7.36 13.20 16.41
C LYS A 77 5.97 12.71 16.83
N ASN A 78 4.95 13.16 16.12
CA ASN A 78 3.56 12.77 16.38
C ASN A 78 3.31 11.30 16.04
N THR A 79 3.88 10.80 14.95
CA THR A 79 3.85 9.38 14.57
C THR A 79 4.51 8.53 15.65
N LYS A 80 5.71 8.90 16.10
CA LYS A 80 6.39 8.20 17.20
C LYS A 80 5.56 8.17 18.49
N ALA A 81 4.91 9.29 18.82
CA ALA A 81 4.04 9.38 19.99
C ALA A 81 2.81 8.46 19.85
N LEU A 82 2.18 8.42 18.66
CA LEU A 82 1.07 7.52 18.35
C LEU A 82 1.50 6.06 18.51
N MET A 83 2.61 5.68 17.86
CA MET A 83 3.16 4.32 17.96
C MET A 83 3.45 3.92 19.40
N THR A 84 4.05 4.81 20.18
CA THR A 84 4.35 4.58 21.60
C THR A 84 3.07 4.39 22.41
N GLN A 85 2.06 5.23 22.19
CA GLN A 85 0.79 5.16 22.91
C GLN A 85 0.06 3.84 22.70
N TYR A 86 0.11 3.27 21.48
CA TYR A 86 -0.60 2.02 21.15
C TYR A 86 0.33 0.80 21.05
N ASN A 87 1.58 0.92 21.52
CA ASN A 87 2.58 -0.14 21.45
C ASN A 87 2.77 -0.70 20.02
N SER A 88 2.61 0.15 18.99
CA SER A 88 2.90 -0.25 17.62
C SER A 88 4.41 -0.41 17.42
N THR A 89 4.81 -1.52 16.82
CA THR A 89 6.20 -1.83 16.48
C THR A 89 6.42 -1.92 14.98
N PHE A 90 5.45 -1.47 14.19
CA PHE A 90 5.50 -1.48 12.73
C PHE A 90 5.18 -0.09 12.17
N PHE A 91 6.02 0.37 11.28
CA PHE A 91 5.81 1.57 10.47
C PHE A 91 6.23 1.31 9.02
N SER A 92 5.38 1.68 8.08
CA SER A 92 5.68 1.71 6.65
C SER A 92 5.38 3.08 6.05
N GLU A 93 5.99 3.36 4.91
CA GLU A 93 5.80 4.62 4.17
C GLU A 93 5.92 4.36 2.67
N HIS A 94 5.30 5.21 1.87
CA HIS A 94 5.30 5.11 0.42
C HIS A 94 6.63 5.50 -0.23
N LEU A 95 7.00 4.79 -1.29
CA LEU A 95 8.12 5.14 -2.17
C LEU A 95 7.69 6.21 -3.19
N SER A 96 7.47 7.41 -2.72
CA SER A 96 6.93 8.49 -3.54
C SER A 96 7.41 9.85 -3.05
N TYR A 97 7.05 10.90 -3.79
CA TYR A 97 7.07 12.25 -3.24
C TYR A 97 5.69 12.89 -3.36
N CYS A 98 5.28 13.63 -2.33
CA CYS A 98 4.00 14.31 -2.24
C CYS A 98 4.13 15.74 -1.68
N GLU A 99 5.37 16.27 -1.58
CA GLU A 99 5.61 17.59 -1.03
C GLU A 99 6.75 18.30 -1.75
N CYS A 100 6.48 19.54 -2.20
CA CYS A 100 7.46 20.48 -2.70
C CYS A 100 6.88 21.89 -2.56
N GLU A 101 7.32 22.70 -1.58
CA GLU A 101 6.75 24.01 -1.24
C GLU A 101 5.22 24.01 -1.01
N GLY A 102 4.63 22.84 -0.76
CA GLY A 102 3.22 22.58 -0.54
C GLY A 102 2.91 21.10 -0.67
N HIS A 103 1.80 20.68 -0.07
CA HIS A 103 1.36 19.30 -0.08
C HIS A 103 0.62 18.97 -1.39
N LEU A 104 0.97 17.86 -2.01
CA LEU A 104 0.25 17.25 -3.12
C LEU A 104 -0.66 16.15 -2.59
N TYR A 105 -1.85 16.03 -3.15
CA TYR A 105 -2.79 14.96 -2.76
C TYR A 105 -2.49 13.62 -3.45
N ASP A 106 -1.62 13.64 -4.48
CA ASP A 106 -1.20 12.46 -5.21
C ASP A 106 0.22 12.05 -4.82
N LEU A 107 0.47 10.75 -4.86
CA LEU A 107 1.79 10.16 -4.69
C LEU A 107 2.50 10.17 -6.05
N LEU A 108 3.52 10.99 -6.19
CA LEU A 108 4.25 11.11 -7.45
C LEU A 108 5.49 10.20 -7.48
N PRO A 109 5.77 9.54 -8.61
CA PRO A 109 6.97 8.75 -8.77
C PRO A 109 8.21 9.64 -8.90
N MET A 110 9.35 9.09 -8.56
CA MET A 110 10.65 9.68 -8.83
C MET A 110 11.35 8.95 -9.98
N PRO A 111 12.40 9.53 -10.59
CA PRO A 111 13.22 8.81 -11.56
C PRO A 111 13.92 7.62 -10.87
N PHE A 112 13.85 6.44 -11.47
CA PHE A 112 14.52 5.24 -10.95
C PHE A 112 16.02 5.29 -11.34
N THR A 113 16.81 5.99 -10.53
CA THR A 113 18.25 6.22 -10.76
C THR A 113 19.06 5.96 -9.49
N GLU A 114 20.37 5.76 -9.66
CA GLU A 114 21.31 5.58 -8.54
C GLU A 114 21.32 6.78 -7.58
N GLU A 115 21.15 8.01 -8.08
CA GLU A 115 21.08 9.21 -7.26
C GLU A 115 19.83 9.20 -6.39
N ALA A 116 18.68 8.81 -6.97
CA ALA A 116 17.43 8.69 -6.24
C ALA A 116 17.50 7.58 -5.18
N VAL A 117 18.15 6.44 -5.47
CA VAL A 117 18.40 5.37 -4.47
C VAL A 117 19.14 5.95 -3.26
N LYS A 118 20.25 6.65 -3.47
CA LYS A 118 21.05 7.23 -2.37
C LYS A 118 20.27 8.28 -1.59
N HIS A 119 19.52 9.12 -2.29
CA HIS A 119 18.69 10.17 -1.67
C HIS A 119 17.62 9.57 -0.76
N VAL A 120 16.82 8.64 -1.27
CA VAL A 120 15.75 8.01 -0.53
C VAL A 120 16.29 7.18 0.64
N ALA A 121 17.34 6.40 0.40
CA ALA A 121 17.95 5.57 1.44
C ALA A 121 18.50 6.42 2.61
N GLN A 122 19.07 7.59 2.34
CA GLN A 122 19.49 8.51 3.39
C GLN A 122 18.31 9.00 4.24
N ARG A 123 17.16 9.30 3.61
CA ARG A 123 15.96 9.76 4.30
C ARG A 123 15.33 8.64 5.11
N ILE A 124 15.30 7.42 4.58
CA ILE A 124 14.84 6.23 5.31
C ILE A 124 15.69 6.00 6.56
N ARG A 125 17.03 6.01 6.44
CA ARG A 125 17.92 5.88 7.60
C ARG A 125 17.64 6.93 8.67
N TYR A 126 17.43 8.19 8.27
CA TYR A 126 17.05 9.23 9.23
C TYR A 126 15.73 8.93 9.94
N VAL A 127 14.70 8.43 9.23
CA VAL A 127 13.42 8.05 9.82
C VAL A 127 13.59 6.87 10.77
N GLN A 128 14.35 5.85 10.37
CA GLN A 128 14.66 4.67 11.21
C GLN A 128 15.37 5.09 12.52
N ASP A 129 16.38 5.93 12.42
CA ASP A 129 17.11 6.46 13.59
C ASP A 129 16.18 7.27 14.51
N PHE A 130 15.33 8.12 13.92
CA PHE A 130 14.38 8.94 14.67
C PHE A 130 13.33 8.10 15.40
N LEU A 131 12.72 7.13 14.70
CA LEU A 131 11.69 6.26 15.28
C LEU A 131 12.30 5.22 16.24
N GLY A 132 13.53 4.77 15.98
CA GLY A 132 14.22 3.73 16.72
C GLY A 132 13.80 2.33 16.30
N LEU A 133 13.39 2.15 15.04
CA LEU A 133 12.99 0.86 14.46
C LEU A 133 13.27 0.82 12.96
N GLN A 134 13.41 -0.38 12.41
CA GLN A 134 13.45 -0.59 10.97
C GLN A 134 12.05 -0.35 10.39
N ILE A 135 11.95 0.47 9.33
CA ILE A 135 10.69 0.72 8.63
C ILE A 135 10.56 -0.16 7.39
N SER A 136 9.37 -0.19 6.80
CA SER A 136 9.11 -0.86 5.52
C SER A 136 8.75 0.17 4.46
N LEU A 137 9.22 -0.05 3.24
CA LEU A 137 9.01 0.82 2.09
C LEU A 137 8.02 0.16 1.15
N GLU A 138 6.97 0.89 0.78
CA GLU A 138 5.93 0.40 -0.12
C GLU A 138 6.21 0.77 -1.57
N ASN A 139 6.00 -0.19 -2.48
CA ASN A 139 5.90 0.07 -3.91
C ASN A 139 4.55 0.74 -4.22
N THR A 140 4.59 1.96 -4.75
CA THR A 140 3.38 2.75 -5.04
C THR A 140 2.91 2.58 -6.48
N SER A 141 1.61 2.76 -6.72
CA SER A 141 1.09 3.00 -8.07
C SER A 141 1.59 4.35 -8.61
N TYR A 142 1.82 4.44 -9.91
CA TYR A 142 2.21 5.69 -10.57
C TYR A 142 1.63 5.76 -11.97
N TYR A 143 1.39 7.00 -12.45
CA TYR A 143 0.76 7.28 -13.75
C TYR A 143 1.69 7.97 -14.73
N LEU A 144 2.92 8.25 -14.32
CA LEU A 144 3.97 8.84 -15.13
C LEU A 144 5.28 8.10 -14.91
N HIS A 145 5.96 7.76 -15.99
CA HIS A 145 7.30 7.18 -15.93
C HIS A 145 8.34 8.20 -16.38
N SER A 146 9.41 8.36 -15.60
CA SER A 146 10.47 9.29 -15.96
C SER A 146 11.35 8.71 -17.07
N PRO A 147 11.54 9.43 -18.18
CA PRO A 147 12.43 8.98 -19.27
C PRO A 147 13.91 8.93 -18.86
N THR A 148 14.28 9.49 -17.70
CA THR A 148 15.65 9.44 -17.17
C THR A 148 15.90 8.23 -16.28
N SER A 149 14.90 7.38 -16.05
CA SER A 149 15.07 6.13 -15.30
C SER A 149 16.09 5.21 -15.98
N THR A 150 17.01 4.67 -15.21
CA THR A 150 18.10 3.79 -15.65
C THR A 150 17.96 2.36 -15.17
N MET A 151 16.96 2.10 -14.32
CA MET A 151 16.59 0.80 -13.80
C MET A 151 15.07 0.64 -13.82
N ASN A 152 14.56 -0.59 -13.71
CA ASN A 152 13.14 -0.84 -13.58
C ASN A 152 12.66 -0.65 -12.12
N GLU A 153 11.35 -0.74 -11.93
CA GLU A 153 10.70 -0.48 -10.63
C GLU A 153 11.21 -1.41 -9.52
N VAL A 154 11.28 -2.72 -9.79
CA VAL A 154 11.70 -3.69 -8.76
C VAL A 154 13.20 -3.61 -8.47
N GLU A 155 14.02 -3.30 -9.46
CA GLU A 155 15.46 -3.01 -9.25
C GLU A 155 15.63 -1.79 -8.33
N PHE A 156 14.85 -0.74 -8.57
CA PHE A 156 14.86 0.48 -7.77
C PHE A 156 14.44 0.23 -6.32
N LEU A 157 13.33 -0.47 -6.11
CA LEU A 157 12.84 -0.85 -4.78
C LEU A 157 13.88 -1.67 -4.02
N ASN A 158 14.43 -2.72 -4.66
CA ASN A 158 15.43 -3.59 -4.05
C ASN A 158 16.71 -2.82 -3.69
N ALA A 159 17.19 -1.94 -4.59
CA ALA A 159 18.37 -1.13 -4.35
C ALA A 159 18.21 -0.20 -3.14
N ILE A 160 17.06 0.46 -3.02
CA ILE A 160 16.76 1.31 -1.85
C ILE A 160 16.67 0.46 -0.58
N ALA A 161 15.93 -0.65 -0.62
CA ALA A 161 15.74 -1.52 0.54
C ALA A 161 17.10 -2.08 1.05
N GLN A 162 18.00 -2.41 0.14
CA GLN A 162 19.35 -2.85 0.47
C GLN A 162 20.19 -1.70 1.02
N GLU A 163 20.22 -0.54 0.35
CA GLU A 163 21.04 0.62 0.74
C GLU A 163 20.61 1.21 2.09
N ALA A 164 19.30 1.26 2.34
CA ALA A 164 18.74 1.78 3.59
C ALA A 164 18.70 0.76 4.73
N ASP A 165 18.90 -0.51 4.43
CA ASP A 165 18.61 -1.65 5.32
C ASP A 165 17.20 -1.57 5.91
N CYS A 166 16.19 -1.45 5.03
CA CYS A 166 14.78 -1.43 5.42
C CYS A 166 14.02 -2.65 4.92
N GLY A 167 12.82 -2.87 5.45
CA GLY A 167 11.87 -3.86 4.95
C GLY A 167 11.19 -3.41 3.66
N ILE A 168 10.50 -4.34 3.02
CA ILE A 168 9.62 -4.09 1.89
C ILE A 168 8.19 -4.34 2.34
N HIS A 169 7.35 -3.34 2.18
CA HIS A 169 5.91 -3.42 2.21
C HIS A 169 5.46 -3.64 0.77
N LEU A 170 4.99 -4.84 0.47
CA LEU A 170 4.65 -5.25 -0.89
C LEU A 170 3.15 -5.01 -1.13
N ASP A 171 2.80 -4.05 -1.99
CA ASP A 171 1.42 -3.92 -2.47
C ASP A 171 1.25 -4.64 -3.81
N VAL A 172 0.40 -5.68 -3.81
CA VAL A 172 0.17 -6.52 -5.00
C VAL A 172 -0.82 -5.88 -5.98
N ASN A 173 -1.68 -4.96 -5.51
CA ASN A 173 -2.55 -4.19 -6.38
C ASN A 173 -1.73 -3.16 -7.19
N ASN A 174 -0.81 -2.45 -6.56
CA ASN A 174 0.07 -1.48 -7.20
C ASN A 174 0.97 -2.14 -8.26
N ILE A 175 1.48 -3.34 -7.98
CA ILE A 175 2.23 -4.13 -8.98
C ILE A 175 1.35 -4.41 -10.21
N TYR A 176 0.10 -4.81 -9.99
CA TYR A 176 -0.83 -5.08 -11.09
C TYR A 176 -1.17 -3.83 -11.88
N VAL A 177 -1.54 -2.75 -11.19
CA VAL A 177 -1.88 -1.45 -11.79
C VAL A 177 -0.72 -0.92 -12.63
N ASN A 178 0.49 -0.91 -12.09
CA ASN A 178 1.69 -0.45 -12.81
C ASN A 178 1.99 -1.34 -14.02
N GLY A 179 1.90 -2.66 -13.86
CA GLY A 179 2.13 -3.62 -14.93
C GLY A 179 1.18 -3.41 -16.13
N VAL A 180 -0.10 -3.16 -15.87
CA VAL A 180 -1.11 -2.91 -16.91
C VAL A 180 -0.93 -1.51 -17.52
N ASN A 181 -0.81 -0.48 -16.69
CA ASN A 181 -0.76 0.91 -17.16
C ASN A 181 0.48 1.23 -17.98
N HIS A 182 1.63 0.69 -17.60
CA HIS A 182 2.89 1.01 -18.25
C HIS A 182 3.39 -0.08 -19.21
N GLY A 183 3.03 -1.35 -18.95
CA GLY A 183 3.53 -2.48 -19.74
C GLY A 183 5.06 -2.64 -19.71
N LEU A 184 5.75 -1.99 -18.75
CA LEU A 184 7.20 -1.98 -18.65
C LEU A 184 7.76 -3.20 -17.92
N LEU A 185 6.99 -3.75 -16.97
CA LEU A 185 7.36 -4.90 -16.18
C LEU A 185 6.11 -5.77 -15.92
N ASP A 186 6.20 -7.04 -16.24
CA ASP A 186 5.14 -8.00 -15.95
C ASP A 186 5.01 -8.19 -14.42
N PRO A 187 3.79 -8.19 -13.86
CA PRO A 187 3.56 -8.36 -12.43
C PRO A 187 4.18 -9.61 -11.80
N TYR A 188 4.16 -10.73 -12.51
CA TYR A 188 4.79 -11.97 -12.02
C TYR A 188 6.32 -11.88 -12.06
N VAL A 189 6.88 -11.21 -13.07
CA VAL A 189 8.33 -10.95 -13.15
C VAL A 189 8.77 -10.02 -12.02
N PHE A 190 7.96 -9.03 -11.65
CA PHE A 190 8.21 -8.21 -10.46
C PHE A 190 8.33 -9.08 -9.20
N LEU A 191 7.35 -9.98 -8.97
CA LEU A 191 7.33 -10.89 -7.83
C LEU A 191 8.47 -11.93 -7.84
N ASP A 192 9.00 -12.26 -9.00
CA ASP A 192 10.18 -13.14 -9.14
C ASP A 192 11.49 -12.42 -8.80
N GLN A 193 11.54 -11.10 -8.95
CA GLN A 193 12.76 -10.29 -8.79
C GLN A 193 12.83 -9.51 -7.47
N VAL A 194 11.70 -9.31 -6.78
CA VAL A 194 11.70 -8.62 -5.48
C VAL A 194 12.53 -9.38 -4.44
N ASP A 195 13.24 -8.66 -3.58
CA ASP A 195 13.99 -9.29 -2.47
C ASP A 195 13.02 -9.85 -1.42
N VAL A 196 12.60 -11.08 -1.66
CA VAL A 196 11.63 -11.80 -0.81
C VAL A 196 12.05 -11.94 0.65
N LYS A 197 13.34 -11.76 0.97
CA LYS A 197 13.82 -11.81 2.36
C LYS A 197 13.52 -10.53 3.13
N ARG A 198 13.28 -9.44 2.42
CA ARG A 198 12.93 -8.14 2.99
C ARG A 198 11.43 -7.87 3.04
N VAL A 199 10.61 -8.66 2.33
CA VAL A 199 9.15 -8.53 2.37
C VAL A 199 8.63 -8.96 3.74
N ASN A 200 8.11 -8.02 4.50
CA ASN A 200 7.63 -8.24 5.87
C ASN A 200 6.18 -7.79 6.11
N TYR A 201 5.54 -7.20 5.09
CA TYR A 201 4.16 -6.75 5.11
C TYR A 201 3.59 -6.74 3.70
N ILE A 202 2.29 -6.99 3.55
CA ILE A 202 1.61 -6.99 2.24
C ILE A 202 0.33 -6.18 2.33
N HIS A 203 0.08 -5.34 1.32
CA HIS A 203 -1.23 -4.78 1.00
C HIS A 203 -1.88 -5.51 -0.17
N ILE A 204 -3.19 -5.61 -0.11
CA ILE A 204 -4.06 -6.01 -1.20
C ILE A 204 -5.28 -5.10 -1.22
N ALA A 205 -5.61 -4.56 -2.39
CA ALA A 205 -6.70 -3.61 -2.59
C ALA A 205 -7.45 -3.89 -3.90
N GLY A 206 -8.57 -3.21 -4.10
CA GLY A 206 -9.26 -3.14 -5.38
C GLY A 206 -8.97 -1.82 -6.08
N HIS A 207 -8.89 -1.85 -7.40
CA HIS A 207 -8.69 -0.70 -8.27
C HIS A 207 -9.92 -0.43 -9.14
N ASP A 208 -10.07 0.80 -9.61
CA ASP A 208 -11.07 1.16 -10.60
C ASP A 208 -10.50 0.97 -12.02
N GLU A 209 -11.35 0.51 -12.91
CA GLU A 209 -11.09 0.46 -14.34
C GLU A 209 -11.78 1.68 -14.95
N GLU A 210 -11.07 2.77 -15.19
CA GLU A 210 -11.62 3.85 -16.00
C GLU A 210 -11.87 3.30 -17.41
N HIS A 211 -13.12 3.01 -17.67
CA HIS A 211 -13.58 2.73 -19.04
C HIS A 211 -13.13 3.87 -19.92
N SER A 212 -12.42 3.53 -20.95
CA SER A 212 -11.73 4.44 -21.86
C SER A 212 -12.51 5.74 -22.06
N ALA A 213 -11.83 6.88 -22.09
CA ALA A 213 -12.40 8.18 -22.40
C ALA A 213 -13.37 8.20 -23.61
N ALA A 214 -13.47 7.11 -24.36
CA ALA A 214 -14.50 6.87 -25.36
C ALA A 214 -15.92 6.94 -24.76
N GLN A 215 -16.13 6.48 -23.53
CA GLN A 215 -17.45 6.51 -22.87
C GLN A 215 -17.76 7.89 -22.31
N VAL A 216 -16.78 8.58 -21.75
CA VAL A 216 -16.91 9.99 -21.32
C VAL A 216 -17.16 10.91 -22.53
N VAL A 217 -16.63 10.54 -23.70
CA VAL A 217 -16.77 11.29 -24.95
C VAL A 217 -18.15 11.06 -25.61
N GLU A 218 -18.84 9.95 -25.33
CA GLU A 218 -20.22 9.72 -25.83
C GLU A 218 -21.23 10.71 -25.22
N ASP A 219 -20.94 11.27 -24.04
CA ASP A 219 -21.79 12.26 -23.37
C ASP A 219 -21.54 13.70 -23.84
N LEU A 220 -20.56 13.94 -24.72
CA LEU A 220 -20.24 15.26 -25.27
C LEU A 220 -20.84 15.43 -26.67
N GLU A 221 -21.62 16.51 -26.90
CA GLU A 221 -22.21 16.83 -28.17
C GLU A 221 -21.47 17.97 -28.95
N GLY A 222 -21.40 17.90 -30.28
CA GLY A 222 -20.94 18.97 -31.16
C GLY A 222 -19.60 18.78 -31.85
N GLU A 223 -19.10 19.85 -32.55
CA GLU A 223 -17.83 19.80 -33.31
C GLU A 223 -16.59 19.50 -32.48
N SER A 224 -16.59 19.91 -31.21
CA SER A 224 -15.52 19.60 -30.22
C SER A 224 -15.44 18.09 -29.93
N PHE A 225 -16.58 17.40 -29.94
CA PHE A 225 -16.70 15.96 -29.77
C PHE A 225 -15.88 15.18 -30.81
N ASN A 226 -15.99 15.53 -32.10
CA ASN A 226 -15.29 14.78 -33.15
C ASN A 226 -13.77 14.96 -33.13
N LYS A 227 -13.27 16.10 -32.63
CA LYS A 227 -11.84 16.34 -32.46
C LYS A 227 -11.28 15.58 -31.25
N ILE A 228 -12.05 15.59 -30.16
CA ILE A 228 -11.68 14.91 -28.92
C ILE A 228 -11.76 13.39 -29.11
N LYS A 229 -12.85 12.87 -29.72
CA LYS A 229 -13.03 11.43 -30.01
C LYS A 229 -11.87 10.83 -30.81
N GLY A 230 -11.27 11.59 -31.74
CA GLY A 230 -10.10 11.17 -32.51
C GLY A 230 -8.84 11.00 -31.67
N ALA A 231 -8.64 11.88 -30.69
CA ALA A 231 -7.48 11.86 -29.80
C ALA A 231 -7.61 10.77 -28.70
N TYR A 232 -8.80 10.60 -28.14
CA TYR A 232 -9.05 9.64 -27.05
C TYR A 232 -9.21 8.18 -27.54
N ARG A 233 -9.40 7.94 -28.81
CA ARG A 233 -9.56 6.59 -29.39
C ARG A 233 -8.33 5.69 -29.21
N TYR A 234 -7.21 6.26 -28.83
CA TYR A 234 -5.91 5.57 -28.65
C TYR A 234 -5.40 5.61 -27.22
N LEU A 235 -6.16 6.13 -26.26
CA LEU A 235 -5.78 6.00 -24.86
C LEU A 235 -6.08 4.58 -24.40
N PRO A 236 -5.10 3.88 -23.84
CA PRO A 236 -5.34 2.59 -23.20
C PRO A 236 -6.32 2.73 -22.03
N GLU A 237 -7.03 1.68 -21.70
CA GLU A 237 -7.77 1.60 -20.45
C GLU A 237 -6.78 1.89 -19.31
N LEU A 238 -7.14 2.83 -18.45
CA LEU A 238 -6.31 3.21 -17.31
C LEU A 238 -6.89 2.58 -16.05
N LEU A 239 -6.07 1.82 -15.34
CA LEU A 239 -6.40 1.34 -14.01
C LEU A 239 -6.04 2.43 -13.00
N ILE A 240 -6.99 2.78 -12.12
CA ILE A 240 -6.78 3.74 -11.05
C ILE A 240 -6.75 3.01 -9.71
N ASP A 241 -5.68 3.16 -8.99
CA ASP A 241 -5.48 2.60 -7.66
C ASP A 241 -6.31 3.39 -6.63
N THR A 242 -7.59 3.06 -6.58
CA THR A 242 -8.57 3.83 -5.80
C THR A 242 -8.81 3.27 -4.40
N HIS A 243 -8.54 1.98 -4.20
CA HIS A 243 -8.93 1.24 -2.98
C HIS A 243 -10.44 1.36 -2.66
N GLY A 244 -11.25 1.67 -3.68
CA GLY A 244 -12.70 1.86 -3.58
C GLY A 244 -13.53 0.65 -4.04
N GLU A 245 -12.90 -0.34 -4.66
CA GLU A 245 -13.55 -1.49 -5.28
C GLU A 245 -13.19 -2.81 -4.58
N ALA A 246 -13.96 -3.86 -4.86
CA ALA A 246 -13.61 -5.21 -4.44
C ALA A 246 -12.31 -5.67 -5.11
N VAL A 247 -11.54 -6.49 -4.42
CA VAL A 247 -10.29 -7.05 -4.95
C VAL A 247 -10.58 -7.89 -6.19
N LYS A 248 -9.89 -7.59 -7.28
CA LYS A 248 -10.06 -8.30 -8.56
C LYS A 248 -9.42 -9.70 -8.51
N GLY A 249 -9.95 -10.64 -9.31
CA GLY A 249 -9.45 -12.00 -9.37
C GLY A 249 -7.96 -12.09 -9.72
N THR A 250 -7.49 -11.23 -10.63
CA THR A 250 -6.08 -11.14 -11.03
C THR A 250 -5.16 -10.69 -9.89
N VAL A 251 -5.64 -9.82 -8.99
CA VAL A 251 -4.88 -9.37 -7.82
C VAL A 251 -4.84 -10.47 -6.75
N TRP A 252 -5.93 -11.23 -6.58
CA TRP A 252 -5.93 -12.44 -5.75
C TRP A 252 -4.91 -13.50 -6.25
N ASP A 253 -4.82 -13.70 -7.57
CA ASP A 253 -3.84 -14.61 -8.16
C ASP A 253 -2.40 -14.16 -7.89
N LEU A 254 -2.14 -12.84 -7.96
CA LEU A 254 -0.83 -12.27 -7.60
C LEU A 254 -0.50 -12.45 -6.12
N LEU A 255 -1.46 -12.26 -5.21
CA LEU A 255 -1.26 -12.52 -3.78
C LEU A 255 -0.91 -14.00 -3.54
N GLU A 256 -1.63 -14.94 -4.18
CA GLU A 256 -1.31 -16.35 -4.07
C GLU A 256 0.10 -16.66 -4.60
N TYR A 257 0.48 -16.04 -5.71
CA TYR A 257 1.83 -16.20 -6.27
C TYR A 257 2.90 -15.62 -5.34
N ALA A 258 2.69 -14.43 -4.78
CA ALA A 258 3.58 -13.85 -3.79
C ALA A 258 3.78 -14.80 -2.58
N TYR A 259 2.70 -15.36 -2.04
CA TYR A 259 2.78 -16.33 -0.96
C TYR A 259 3.58 -17.60 -1.32
N GLN A 260 3.59 -18.01 -2.58
CA GLN A 260 4.41 -19.15 -3.02
C GLN A 260 5.90 -18.80 -3.00
N ARG A 261 6.27 -17.56 -3.36
CA ARG A 261 7.66 -17.11 -3.50
C ARG A 261 8.30 -16.70 -2.16
N LEU A 262 7.52 -16.17 -1.24
CA LEU A 262 8.02 -15.66 0.04
C LEU A 262 8.50 -16.79 0.96
N PRO A 263 9.58 -16.61 1.72
CA PRO A 263 10.09 -17.63 2.66
C PRO A 263 9.14 -17.88 3.84
N ALA A 264 8.41 -16.87 4.27
CA ALA A 264 7.37 -16.93 5.30
C ALA A 264 6.16 -16.15 4.83
N ILE A 265 4.99 -16.41 5.42
CA ILE A 265 3.77 -15.66 5.10
C ILE A 265 3.72 -14.41 5.99
N PRO A 266 3.84 -13.19 5.42
CA PRO A 266 3.79 -11.97 6.22
C PRO A 266 2.36 -11.60 6.61
N PRO A 267 2.16 -10.71 7.59
CA PRO A 267 0.88 -10.06 7.82
C PRO A 267 0.42 -9.39 6.52
N THR A 268 -0.86 -9.54 6.21
CA THR A 268 -1.44 -9.02 4.97
C THR A 268 -2.69 -8.22 5.29
N LEU A 269 -2.75 -7.00 4.82
CA LEU A 269 -3.86 -6.08 5.03
C LEU A 269 -4.75 -5.99 3.81
N LEU A 270 -6.06 -6.04 4.01
CA LEU A 270 -7.03 -5.56 3.05
C LEU A 270 -7.15 -4.04 3.19
N GLU A 271 -6.84 -3.32 2.12
CA GLU A 271 -7.02 -1.88 2.09
C GLU A 271 -8.32 -1.50 1.38
N ARG A 272 -9.12 -0.67 2.04
CA ARG A 272 -10.35 -0.08 1.52
C ARG A 272 -10.49 1.32 2.10
N ASP A 273 -10.48 2.34 1.24
CA ASP A 273 -10.42 3.73 1.66
C ASP A 273 -11.76 4.44 1.64
N PHE A 274 -12.62 4.08 0.73
CA PHE A 274 -13.97 4.62 0.56
C PHE A 274 -14.86 3.61 -0.17
N ASN A 275 -16.10 4.00 -0.49
CA ASN A 275 -17.07 3.14 -1.17
C ASN A 275 -17.25 1.81 -0.44
N PHE A 276 -17.43 1.89 0.89
CA PHE A 276 -17.53 0.70 1.73
C PHE A 276 -18.79 -0.11 1.38
N PRO A 277 -18.64 -1.38 0.99
CA PRO A 277 -19.78 -2.28 0.84
C PRO A 277 -20.33 -2.65 2.23
N PRO A 278 -21.45 -3.39 2.30
CA PRO A 278 -21.87 -4.01 3.56
C PRO A 278 -20.68 -4.72 4.23
N PHE A 279 -20.47 -4.49 5.53
CA PHE A 279 -19.29 -4.97 6.24
C PHE A 279 -19.04 -6.48 6.08
N ALA A 280 -20.12 -7.28 5.94
CA ALA A 280 -20.01 -8.72 5.73
C ALA A 280 -19.27 -9.08 4.43
N GLU A 281 -19.38 -8.25 3.37
CA GLU A 281 -18.65 -8.46 2.11
C GLU A 281 -17.17 -8.13 2.28
N LEU A 282 -16.87 -7.01 2.92
CA LEU A 282 -15.50 -6.61 3.25
C LEU A 282 -14.82 -7.65 4.17
N TYR A 283 -15.56 -8.13 5.16
CA TYR A 283 -15.07 -9.15 6.08
C TYR A 283 -14.79 -10.49 5.37
N ALA A 284 -15.58 -10.85 4.35
CA ALA A 284 -15.36 -12.05 3.56
C ALA A 284 -14.03 -12.00 2.77
N GLU A 285 -13.60 -10.82 2.30
CA GLU A 285 -12.28 -10.63 1.69
C GLU A 285 -11.15 -10.84 2.71
N VAL A 286 -11.30 -10.33 3.95
CA VAL A 286 -10.33 -10.59 5.03
C VAL A 286 -10.27 -12.09 5.39
N GLU A 287 -11.43 -12.78 5.44
CA GLU A 287 -11.46 -14.24 5.62
C GLU A 287 -10.76 -14.99 4.45
N HIS A 288 -10.86 -14.46 3.25
CA HIS A 288 -10.17 -15.04 2.09
C HIS A 288 -8.64 -14.93 2.26
N ILE A 289 -8.13 -13.76 2.66
CA ILE A 289 -6.70 -13.59 3.01
C ILE A 289 -6.28 -14.62 4.06
N ALA A 290 -7.04 -14.74 5.15
CA ALA A 290 -6.72 -15.68 6.23
C ALA A 290 -6.68 -17.14 5.76
N LYS A 291 -7.60 -17.54 4.88
CA LYS A 291 -7.62 -18.90 4.27
C LYS A 291 -6.40 -19.13 3.38
N LEU A 292 -6.02 -18.14 2.56
CA LEU A 292 -4.82 -18.23 1.72
C LEU A 292 -3.55 -18.33 2.57
N GLN A 293 -3.43 -17.51 3.63
CA GLN A 293 -2.31 -17.58 4.55
C GLN A 293 -2.17 -18.97 5.19
N GLN A 294 -3.26 -19.57 5.66
CA GLN A 294 -3.27 -20.92 6.22
C GLN A 294 -2.83 -21.96 5.19
N LYS A 295 -3.39 -21.91 3.96
CA LYS A 295 -3.04 -22.81 2.84
C LYS A 295 -1.55 -22.80 2.55
N TYR A 296 -0.94 -21.62 2.47
CA TYR A 296 0.47 -21.48 2.10
C TYR A 296 1.43 -21.69 3.27
N ALA A 297 1.06 -21.35 4.51
CA ALA A 297 1.84 -21.66 5.69
C ALA A 297 2.01 -23.19 5.87
N GLN A 298 0.93 -23.96 5.70
CA GLN A 298 0.97 -25.43 5.77
C GLN A 298 1.87 -26.04 4.69
N LYS A 299 1.81 -25.54 3.45
CA LYS A 299 2.68 -26.01 2.35
C LYS A 299 4.16 -25.80 2.66
N LYS A 300 4.51 -24.67 3.27
CA LYS A 300 5.92 -24.36 3.64
C LYS A 300 6.44 -25.28 4.72
N VAL A 301 5.64 -25.59 5.74
CA VAL A 301 6.01 -26.55 6.79
C VAL A 301 6.34 -27.93 6.19
N ILE A 302 5.52 -28.40 5.25
CA ILE A 302 5.73 -29.69 4.58
C ILE A 302 7.02 -29.68 3.74
N SER A 303 7.31 -28.58 3.03
CA SER A 303 8.51 -28.47 2.18
C SER A 303 9.81 -28.40 2.96
N TYR A 304 9.80 -27.93 4.21
CA TYR A 304 10.97 -27.92 5.11
C TYR A 304 11.18 -29.26 5.84
N ALA A 305 10.16 -30.13 5.86
CA ALA A 305 10.22 -31.43 6.54
C ALA A 305 10.55 -32.60 5.58
N ALA A 306 10.60 -32.35 4.27
CA ALA A 306 10.96 -33.31 3.23
C ALA A 306 12.39 -33.10 2.72
#